data_195a4b38f7ed9cfb0deeb375188ae1e5
#
_entry.id   195a4b38f7ed9cfb0deeb375188ae1e5
#
_cell.length_a   1.000
_cell.length_b   1.000
_cell.length_c   1.000
_cell.angle_alpha   90.00
_cell.angle_beta   90.00
_cell.angle_gamma   90.00
#
_symmetry.space_group_name_H-M   'P 1'
#
loop_
_entity.id
_entity.type
_entity.pdbx_description
1 polymer ?
#
loop_
_entity_poly.entity_id
_entity_poly.type
_entity_poly.pdbx_seq_one_letter_code
_entity_poly.pdbx_strand_id
1 'polypeptide(L)'
;MHNLGFEGQETLKRFFQGPVNMLDTSRNYAMGESEKRIGMAIKENGGWPEKFVLSTKIDRNMDTLVLDKKRTRESVEESLKALNVDSVDILFLHDPEYVKDINDVTKKDGALDELFKIKEEGLAKAVGLAMGRIDIMFPILRKWDFDVIINHNRYTLLNREADEMYSYAHS
;
A
#
# COMPACT_ATOMS: atom_id res chain seq x y z
N MET A 1 9.40 7.17 -29.27
CA MET A 1 8.72 6.55 -28.11
C MET A 1 9.77 5.77 -27.35
N HIS A 2 10.27 6.32 -26.24
CA HIS A 2 11.24 5.61 -25.41
C HIS A 2 10.59 4.36 -24.81
N ASN A 3 11.34 3.26 -24.83
CA ASN A 3 10.87 1.92 -24.47
C ASN A 3 10.85 1.76 -22.95
N LEU A 4 10.06 2.60 -22.24
CA LEU A 4 9.92 2.61 -20.78
C LEU A 4 9.54 1.23 -20.20
N GLY A 5 8.93 0.37 -21.03
CA GLY A 5 8.63 -1.01 -20.66
C GLY A 5 9.87 -1.88 -20.50
N PHE A 6 10.84 -1.75 -21.40
CA PHE A 6 12.06 -2.54 -21.35
C PHE A 6 12.98 -2.14 -20.20
N GLU A 7 13.15 -0.83 -19.97
CA GLU A 7 13.96 -0.31 -18.85
C GLU A 7 13.39 -0.70 -17.49
N GLY A 8 12.05 -0.71 -17.35
CA GLY A 8 11.39 -1.14 -16.12
C GLY A 8 11.62 -2.62 -15.81
N GLN A 9 11.54 -3.50 -16.81
CA GLN A 9 11.80 -4.93 -16.63
C GLN A 9 13.26 -5.22 -16.28
N GLU A 10 14.20 -4.53 -16.92
CA GLU A 10 15.63 -4.66 -16.61
C GLU A 10 15.92 -4.20 -15.18
N THR A 11 15.30 -3.12 -14.71
CA THR A 11 15.41 -2.65 -13.32
C THR A 11 14.91 -3.71 -12.34
N LEU A 12 13.77 -4.34 -12.60
CA LEU A 12 13.22 -5.40 -11.75
C LEU A 12 14.09 -6.66 -11.74
N LYS A 13 14.70 -7.03 -12.87
CA LYS A 13 15.69 -8.12 -12.90
C LYS A 13 16.89 -7.84 -12.00
N ARG A 14 17.41 -6.62 -12.05
CA ARG A 14 18.50 -6.19 -11.16
C ARG A 14 18.08 -6.14 -9.70
N PHE A 15 16.85 -5.75 -9.41
CA PHE A 15 16.29 -5.80 -8.06
C PHE A 15 16.36 -7.22 -7.49
N PHE A 16 15.90 -8.25 -8.22
CA PHE A 16 15.97 -9.64 -7.76
C PHE A 16 17.38 -10.18 -7.54
N GLN A 17 18.38 -9.58 -8.15
CA GLN A 17 19.80 -9.96 -8.03
C GLN A 17 20.59 -9.06 -7.06
N GLY A 18 19.97 -7.96 -6.62
CA GLY A 18 20.61 -6.92 -5.82
C GLY A 18 20.54 -7.16 -4.31
N PRO A 19 21.13 -6.25 -3.54
CA PRO A 19 21.12 -6.33 -2.07
C PRO A 19 19.81 -5.81 -1.46
N VAL A 20 18.96 -5.14 -2.23
CA VAL A 20 17.67 -4.62 -1.77
C VAL A 20 16.62 -5.72 -1.88
N ASN A 21 15.87 -5.92 -0.82
CA ASN A 21 14.88 -7.01 -0.71
C ASN A 21 13.47 -6.53 -0.37
N MET A 22 13.19 -5.23 -0.43
CA MET A 22 11.86 -4.65 -0.26
C MET A 22 11.46 -3.89 -1.49
N LEU A 23 10.25 -4.18 -2.01
CA LEU A 23 9.64 -3.49 -3.13
C LEU A 23 8.28 -2.95 -2.70
N ASP A 24 8.10 -1.64 -2.85
CA ASP A 24 6.85 -0.94 -2.56
C ASP A 24 6.22 -0.42 -3.86
N THR A 25 4.93 -0.64 -3.99
CA THR A 25 4.12 -0.16 -5.11
C THR A 25 2.73 0.30 -4.64
N SER A 26 1.83 0.56 -5.56
CA SER A 26 0.43 0.90 -5.29
C SER A 26 -0.44 0.58 -6.49
N ARG A 27 -1.70 0.28 -6.22
CA ARG A 27 -2.70 0.00 -7.26
C ARG A 27 -2.82 1.11 -8.29
N ASN A 28 -2.66 2.38 -7.87
CA ASN A 28 -2.81 3.54 -8.75
C ASN A 28 -1.51 4.04 -9.37
N TYR A 29 -0.35 3.51 -9.00
CA TYR A 29 0.91 3.97 -9.57
C TYR A 29 0.96 3.69 -11.07
N ALA A 30 1.21 4.74 -11.85
CA ALA A 30 1.16 4.71 -13.31
C ALA A 30 -0.16 4.12 -13.85
N MET A 31 -1.30 4.44 -13.21
CA MET A 31 -2.64 3.93 -13.59
C MET A 31 -2.71 2.38 -13.60
N GLY A 32 -2.07 1.75 -12.63
CA GLY A 32 -2.01 0.29 -12.46
C GLY A 32 -0.91 -0.42 -13.26
N GLU A 33 -0.17 0.30 -14.10
CA GLU A 33 0.91 -0.31 -14.88
C GLU A 33 2.11 -0.71 -14.01
N SER A 34 2.31 -0.07 -12.85
CA SER A 34 3.38 -0.43 -11.91
C SER A 34 3.21 -1.88 -11.44
N GLU A 35 2.08 -2.23 -10.88
CA GLU A 35 1.80 -3.59 -10.40
C GLU A 35 1.85 -4.63 -11.52
N LYS A 36 1.31 -4.33 -12.70
CA LYS A 36 1.36 -5.25 -13.84
C LYS A 36 2.79 -5.58 -14.27
N ARG A 37 3.67 -4.58 -14.32
CA ARG A 37 5.08 -4.78 -14.68
C ARG A 37 5.81 -5.58 -13.62
N ILE A 38 5.56 -5.31 -12.35
CA ILE A 38 6.11 -6.08 -11.23
C ILE A 38 5.62 -7.53 -11.32
N GLY A 39 4.33 -7.76 -11.55
CA GLY A 39 3.75 -9.09 -11.69
C GLY A 39 4.33 -9.89 -12.86
N MET A 40 4.62 -9.24 -14.00
CA MET A 40 5.35 -9.88 -15.10
C MET A 40 6.75 -10.30 -14.68
N ALA A 41 7.49 -9.42 -13.99
CA ALA A 41 8.83 -9.73 -13.52
C ALA A 41 8.83 -10.83 -12.46
N ILE A 42 7.85 -10.86 -11.55
CA ILE A 42 7.65 -11.95 -10.58
C ILE A 42 7.45 -13.28 -11.31
N LYS A 43 6.59 -13.30 -12.31
CA LYS A 43 6.33 -14.50 -13.12
C LYS A 43 7.59 -14.97 -13.87
N GLU A 44 8.33 -14.05 -14.49
CA GLU A 44 9.59 -14.35 -15.19
C GLU A 44 10.67 -14.86 -14.22
N ASN A 45 10.68 -14.39 -12.96
CA ASN A 45 11.60 -14.84 -11.92
C ASN A 45 11.23 -16.21 -11.32
N GLY A 46 10.09 -16.80 -11.70
CA GLY A 46 9.60 -18.06 -11.12
C GLY A 46 8.85 -17.90 -9.80
N GLY A 47 8.42 -16.70 -9.46
CA GLY A 47 7.68 -16.35 -8.25
C GLY A 47 8.36 -15.25 -7.43
N TRP A 48 7.65 -14.77 -6.40
CA TRP A 48 8.20 -13.82 -5.43
C TRP A 48 9.18 -14.54 -4.48
N PRO A 49 10.41 -14.03 -4.29
CA PRO A 49 11.39 -14.69 -3.42
C PRO A 49 10.99 -14.63 -1.94
N GLU A 50 11.05 -15.72 -1.21
CA GLU A 50 10.60 -15.85 0.19
C GLU A 50 11.22 -14.81 1.15
N LYS A 51 12.47 -14.41 0.91
CA LYS A 51 13.19 -13.44 1.76
C LYS A 51 12.91 -11.98 1.41
N PHE A 52 12.09 -11.71 0.40
CA PHE A 52 11.80 -10.38 -0.06
C PHE A 52 10.46 -9.91 0.52
N VAL A 53 10.33 -8.61 0.74
CA VAL A 53 9.12 -7.96 1.23
C VAL A 53 8.41 -7.28 0.06
N LEU A 54 7.19 -7.72 -0.24
CA LEU A 54 6.32 -7.09 -1.22
C LEU A 54 5.28 -6.23 -0.51
N SER A 55 5.28 -4.95 -0.84
CA SER A 55 4.32 -3.98 -0.31
C SER A 55 3.49 -3.37 -1.43
N THR A 56 2.18 -3.30 -1.23
CA THR A 56 1.28 -2.53 -2.09
C THR A 56 0.23 -1.79 -1.28
N LYS A 57 -0.64 -1.05 -1.97
CA LYS A 57 -1.59 -0.15 -1.31
C LYS A 57 -2.97 -0.26 -1.94
N ILE A 58 -3.98 -0.29 -1.08
CA ILE A 58 -5.39 -0.15 -1.45
C ILE A 58 -5.64 1.30 -1.83
N ASP A 59 -6.24 1.51 -2.98
CA ASP A 59 -6.55 2.83 -3.48
C ASP A 59 -8.06 3.03 -3.67
N ARG A 60 -8.49 4.26 -3.43
CA ARG A 60 -9.85 4.70 -3.74
C ARG A 60 -10.17 4.55 -5.23
N ASN A 61 -11.43 4.52 -5.56
CA ASN A 61 -11.85 4.68 -6.95
C ASN A 61 -11.49 6.11 -7.41
N MET A 62 -10.73 6.23 -8.48
CA MET A 62 -10.17 7.52 -8.93
C MET A 62 -11.22 8.45 -9.56
N ASP A 63 -12.34 7.90 -10.06
CA ASP A 63 -13.41 8.70 -10.67
C ASP A 63 -14.40 9.20 -9.62
N THR A 64 -14.75 8.35 -8.65
CA THR A 64 -15.79 8.65 -7.64
C THR A 64 -15.21 9.13 -6.31
N LEU A 65 -13.91 8.95 -6.07
CA LEU A 65 -13.18 9.21 -4.83
C LEU A 65 -13.72 8.40 -3.63
N VAL A 66 -14.42 7.30 -3.90
CA VAL A 66 -14.95 6.40 -2.86
C VAL A 66 -13.88 5.39 -2.44
N LEU A 67 -13.74 5.22 -1.13
CA LEU A 67 -12.96 4.17 -0.48
C LEU A 67 -13.80 3.62 0.69
N ASP A 68 -14.66 2.68 0.37
CA ASP A 68 -15.50 1.96 1.31
C ASP A 68 -15.04 0.49 1.42
N LYS A 69 -15.76 -0.29 2.21
CA LYS A 69 -15.54 -1.74 2.36
C LYS A 69 -15.42 -2.46 1.01
N LYS A 70 -16.37 -2.20 0.09
CA LYS A 70 -16.41 -2.86 -1.21
C LYS A 70 -15.18 -2.49 -2.05
N ARG A 71 -14.86 -1.20 -2.16
CA ARG A 71 -13.70 -0.75 -2.92
C ARG A 71 -12.39 -1.28 -2.34
N THR A 72 -12.29 -1.37 -1.02
CA THR A 72 -11.13 -1.96 -0.32
C THR A 72 -10.90 -3.40 -0.78
N ARG A 73 -11.95 -4.21 -0.78
CA ARG A 73 -11.88 -5.60 -1.26
C ARG A 73 -11.52 -5.69 -2.74
N GLU A 74 -12.19 -4.96 -3.59
CA GLU A 74 -11.90 -4.90 -5.02
C GLU A 74 -10.45 -4.49 -5.30
N SER A 75 -9.94 -3.49 -4.56
CA SER A 75 -8.58 -2.98 -4.77
C SER A 75 -7.51 -4.02 -4.44
N VAL A 76 -7.64 -4.77 -3.34
CA VAL A 76 -6.66 -5.82 -3.03
C VAL A 76 -6.73 -6.98 -4.03
N GLU A 77 -7.92 -7.40 -4.45
CA GLU A 77 -8.07 -8.47 -5.45
C GLU A 77 -7.46 -8.07 -6.80
N GLU A 78 -7.67 -6.81 -7.22
CA GLU A 78 -7.03 -6.24 -8.41
C GLU A 78 -5.50 -6.25 -8.29
N SER A 79 -4.95 -5.85 -7.14
CA SER A 79 -3.52 -5.81 -6.87
C SER A 79 -2.89 -7.21 -6.88
N LEU A 80 -3.46 -8.17 -6.17
CA LEU A 80 -2.97 -9.55 -6.13
C LEU A 80 -2.93 -10.17 -7.52
N LYS A 81 -3.99 -9.96 -8.31
CA LYS A 81 -4.06 -10.40 -9.70
C LYS A 81 -3.00 -9.72 -10.57
N ALA A 82 -2.82 -8.41 -10.44
CA ALA A 82 -1.86 -7.66 -11.23
C ALA A 82 -0.42 -8.05 -10.90
N LEU A 83 -0.12 -8.26 -9.61
CA LEU A 83 1.18 -8.69 -9.09
C LEU A 83 1.47 -10.18 -9.33
N ASN A 84 0.46 -10.97 -9.70
CA ASN A 84 0.58 -12.42 -9.89
C ASN A 84 1.07 -13.15 -8.63
N VAL A 85 0.46 -12.81 -7.48
CA VAL A 85 0.72 -13.40 -6.16
C VAL A 85 -0.60 -13.70 -5.44
N ASP A 86 -0.58 -14.64 -4.50
CA ASP A 86 -1.75 -14.98 -3.69
C ASP A 86 -1.90 -14.09 -2.45
N SER A 87 -0.81 -13.49 -2.00
CA SER A 87 -0.76 -12.57 -0.84
C SER A 87 0.40 -11.61 -0.95
N VAL A 88 0.38 -10.54 -0.13
CA VAL A 88 1.48 -9.58 0.02
C VAL A 88 2.00 -9.57 1.46
N ASP A 89 3.23 -9.08 1.65
CA ASP A 89 3.77 -8.95 3.00
C ASP A 89 3.17 -7.76 3.73
N ILE A 90 3.02 -6.61 3.05
CA ILE A 90 2.46 -5.39 3.63
C ILE A 90 1.39 -4.82 2.71
N LEU A 91 0.24 -4.51 3.27
CA LEU A 91 -0.87 -3.85 2.57
C LEU A 91 -1.25 -2.55 3.28
N PHE A 92 -1.09 -1.42 2.61
CA PHE A 92 -1.47 -0.12 3.16
C PHE A 92 -2.85 0.32 2.71
N LEU A 93 -3.60 1.01 3.57
CA LEU A 93 -4.66 1.91 3.14
C LEU A 93 -4.02 3.23 2.70
N HIS A 94 -4.28 3.65 1.46
CA HIS A 94 -3.54 4.70 0.78
C HIS A 94 -4.33 6.01 0.68
N ASP A 95 -3.71 7.09 1.16
CA ASP A 95 -4.18 8.46 0.99
C ASP A 95 -5.69 8.66 1.26
N PRO A 96 -6.23 8.15 2.39
CA PRO A 96 -7.65 8.31 2.71
C PRO A 96 -8.07 9.77 2.93
N GLU A 97 -7.14 10.69 3.07
CA GLU A 97 -7.42 12.14 3.13
C GLU A 97 -8.01 12.73 1.84
N TYR A 98 -7.93 12.00 0.72
CA TYR A 98 -8.48 12.44 -0.56
C TYR A 98 -9.79 11.75 -0.95
N VAL A 99 -10.40 11.00 -0.02
CA VAL A 99 -11.71 10.39 -0.28
C VAL A 99 -12.83 11.41 -0.23
N LYS A 100 -13.95 11.08 -0.82
CA LYS A 100 -15.14 11.92 -0.80
C LYS A 100 -15.72 12.11 0.61
N ASP A 101 -15.73 11.03 1.40
CA ASP A 101 -16.18 11.03 2.79
C ASP A 101 -15.30 10.12 3.64
N ILE A 102 -14.60 10.69 4.61
CA ILE A 102 -13.72 9.95 5.53
C ILE A 102 -14.50 8.98 6.43
N ASN A 103 -15.79 9.19 6.63
CA ASN A 103 -16.62 8.27 7.37
C ASN A 103 -16.74 6.90 6.69
N ASP A 104 -16.68 6.84 5.36
CA ASP A 104 -16.68 5.57 4.63
C ASP A 104 -15.44 4.73 4.95
N VAL A 105 -14.35 5.38 5.33
CA VAL A 105 -13.11 4.74 5.77
C VAL A 105 -13.19 4.28 7.22
N THR A 106 -13.71 5.14 8.12
CA THR A 106 -13.57 4.99 9.58
C THR A 106 -14.81 4.46 10.30
N LYS A 107 -15.97 4.39 9.63
CA LYS A 107 -17.21 3.83 10.20
C LYS A 107 -17.09 2.32 10.41
N LYS A 108 -17.96 1.78 11.26
CA LYS A 108 -18.13 0.34 11.40
C LYS A 108 -18.46 -0.30 10.05
N ASP A 109 -17.81 -1.42 9.74
CA ASP A 109 -17.86 -2.09 8.42
C ASP A 109 -17.40 -1.20 7.27
N GLY A 110 -16.51 -0.24 7.53
CA GLY A 110 -15.87 0.63 6.54
C GLY A 110 -14.62 0.02 5.92
N ALA A 111 -13.83 0.89 5.27
CA ALA A 111 -12.60 0.46 4.60
C ALA A 111 -11.55 -0.09 5.57
N LEU A 112 -11.40 0.52 6.76
CA LEU A 112 -10.44 0.06 7.76
C LEU A 112 -10.80 -1.31 8.32
N ASP A 113 -12.05 -1.55 8.67
CA ASP A 113 -12.47 -2.87 9.17
C ASP A 113 -12.25 -3.95 8.10
N GLU A 114 -12.46 -3.62 6.82
CA GLU A 114 -12.18 -4.56 5.73
C GLU A 114 -10.67 -4.80 5.54
N LEU A 115 -9.82 -3.77 5.73
CA LEU A 115 -8.36 -3.93 5.68
C LEU A 115 -7.87 -4.95 6.73
N PHE A 116 -8.34 -4.84 7.97
CA PHE A 116 -7.97 -5.79 9.03
C PHE A 116 -8.52 -7.19 8.76
N LYS A 117 -9.71 -7.31 8.20
CA LYS A 117 -10.26 -8.59 7.77
C LYS A 117 -9.43 -9.24 6.65
N ILE A 118 -8.93 -8.48 5.71
CA ILE A 118 -8.00 -8.95 4.66
C ILE A 118 -6.73 -9.55 5.29
N LYS A 119 -6.21 -8.94 6.36
CA LYS A 119 -5.09 -9.51 7.14
C LYS A 119 -5.48 -10.83 7.80
N GLU A 120 -6.63 -10.90 8.47
CA GLU A 120 -7.14 -12.13 9.11
C GLU A 120 -7.33 -13.28 8.11
N GLU A 121 -7.73 -12.98 6.88
CA GLU A 121 -7.87 -13.94 5.78
C GLU A 121 -6.52 -14.39 5.19
N GLY A 122 -5.40 -13.76 5.58
CA GLY A 122 -4.05 -14.10 5.12
C GLY A 122 -3.68 -13.54 3.75
N LEU A 123 -4.47 -12.61 3.19
CA LEU A 123 -4.13 -11.93 1.93
C LEU A 123 -3.03 -10.87 2.11
N ALA A 124 -2.80 -10.43 3.34
CA ALA A 124 -1.66 -9.61 3.74
C ALA A 124 -1.12 -10.08 5.09
N LYS A 125 0.21 -10.13 5.27
CA LYS A 125 0.83 -10.50 6.56
C LYS A 125 0.79 -9.34 7.57
N ALA A 126 0.91 -8.12 7.09
CA ALA A 126 0.86 -6.89 7.87
C ALA A 126 -0.02 -5.86 7.16
N VAL A 127 -0.69 -5.00 7.94
CA VAL A 127 -1.49 -3.91 7.42
C VAL A 127 -1.02 -2.57 7.96
N GLY A 128 -1.16 -1.54 7.13
CA GLY A 128 -0.67 -0.22 7.47
C GLY A 128 -1.53 0.92 6.96
N LEU A 129 -1.15 2.12 7.38
CA LEU A 129 -1.73 3.38 6.93
C LEU A 129 -0.66 4.22 6.26
N ALA A 130 -0.89 4.64 5.01
CA ALA A 130 0.03 5.45 4.22
C ALA A 130 -0.67 6.75 3.78
N MET A 131 -0.25 7.89 4.32
CA MET A 131 -0.86 9.20 4.03
C MET A 131 0.00 10.37 4.49
N GLY A 132 -0.39 11.60 4.12
CA GLY A 132 0.35 12.83 4.45
C GLY A 132 -0.21 13.64 5.61
N ARG A 133 -1.52 13.71 5.77
CA ARG A 133 -2.18 14.59 6.75
C ARG A 133 -2.20 13.99 8.15
N ILE A 134 -1.39 14.55 9.05
CA ILE A 134 -1.25 14.09 10.45
C ILE A 134 -2.55 14.30 11.24
N ASP A 135 -3.26 15.39 11.01
CA ASP A 135 -4.54 15.69 11.67
C ASP A 135 -5.64 14.67 11.39
N ILE A 136 -5.52 13.89 10.30
CA ILE A 136 -6.40 12.76 9.99
C ILE A 136 -5.75 11.44 10.41
N MET A 137 -4.45 11.26 10.15
CA MET A 137 -3.73 10.02 10.41
C MET A 137 -3.66 9.69 11.91
N PHE A 138 -3.31 10.66 12.73
CA PHE A 138 -3.08 10.42 14.15
C PHE A 138 -4.35 9.99 14.92
N PRO A 139 -5.54 10.60 14.72
CA PRO A 139 -6.79 10.08 15.26
C PRO A 139 -7.13 8.65 14.82
N ILE A 140 -6.78 8.26 13.59
CA ILE A 140 -6.97 6.90 13.08
C ILE A 140 -6.04 5.92 13.81
N LEU A 141 -4.75 6.24 13.93
CA LEU A 141 -3.76 5.41 14.64
C LEU A 141 -4.12 5.13 16.09
N ARG A 142 -4.84 6.03 16.75
CA ARG A 142 -5.31 5.83 18.13
C ARG A 142 -6.48 4.87 18.28
N LYS A 143 -7.09 4.44 17.17
CA LYS A 143 -8.29 3.59 17.18
C LYS A 143 -8.07 2.22 16.57
N TRP A 144 -7.07 2.07 15.69
CA TRP A 144 -6.76 0.83 14.98
C TRP A 144 -5.30 0.47 15.19
N ASP A 145 -5.02 -0.80 15.44
CA ASP A 145 -3.69 -1.34 15.74
C ASP A 145 -2.97 -1.76 14.44
N PHE A 146 -2.36 -0.79 13.78
CA PHE A 146 -1.60 -1.01 12.56
C PHE A 146 -0.21 -1.59 12.85
N ASP A 147 0.25 -2.50 12.00
CA ASP A 147 1.61 -3.06 12.06
C ASP A 147 2.67 -2.06 11.57
N VAL A 148 2.29 -1.16 10.63
CA VAL A 148 3.23 -0.27 9.96
C VAL A 148 2.56 1.02 9.50
N ILE A 149 3.31 2.12 9.46
CA ILE A 149 2.83 3.40 8.95
C ILE A 149 3.82 4.03 7.98
N ILE A 150 3.29 4.74 6.99
CA ILE A 150 4.04 5.63 6.12
C ILE A 150 3.41 7.02 6.18
N ASN A 151 4.21 8.01 6.58
CA ASN A 151 3.82 9.41 6.48
C ASN A 151 4.79 10.13 5.54
N HIS A 152 4.26 10.85 4.56
CA HIS A 152 5.09 11.58 3.61
C HIS A 152 5.15 13.07 3.93
N ASN A 153 6.34 13.65 3.74
CA ASN A 153 6.61 15.09 3.84
C ASN A 153 6.43 15.75 5.22
N ARG A 154 6.22 15.00 6.32
CA ARG A 154 6.02 15.55 7.66
C ARG A 154 7.11 15.14 8.66
N TYR A 155 8.13 14.41 8.19
CA TYR A 155 9.28 14.03 8.97
C TYR A 155 10.55 14.19 8.13
N THR A 156 11.02 15.42 8.04
CA THR A 156 12.17 15.83 7.21
C THR A 156 13.11 16.72 8.03
N LEU A 157 14.22 17.11 7.46
CA LEU A 157 15.12 18.09 8.10
C LEU A 157 14.46 19.47 8.33
N LEU A 158 13.41 19.79 7.56
CA LEU A 158 12.70 21.08 7.60
C LEU A 158 11.32 20.99 8.25
N ASN A 159 10.77 19.80 8.44
CA ASN A 159 9.44 19.60 9.00
C ASN A 159 9.44 18.42 9.96
N ARG A 160 9.00 18.65 11.20
CA ARG A 160 8.95 17.68 12.29
C ARG A 160 7.54 17.52 12.87
N GLU A 161 6.51 17.84 12.10
CA GLU A 161 5.12 17.72 12.54
C GLU A 161 4.72 16.29 12.95
N ALA A 162 5.39 15.26 12.40
CA ALA A 162 5.12 13.88 12.71
C ALA A 162 5.79 13.34 14.00
N ASP A 163 6.58 14.14 14.73
CA ASP A 163 7.34 13.66 15.90
C ASP A 163 6.45 13.02 16.97
N GLU A 164 5.36 13.67 17.36
CA GLU A 164 4.43 13.12 18.35
C GLU A 164 3.77 11.83 17.89
N MET A 165 3.34 11.80 16.62
CA MET A 165 2.70 10.64 16.02
C MET A 165 3.65 9.43 15.95
N TYR A 166 4.90 9.63 15.53
CA TYR A 166 5.89 8.56 15.51
C TYR A 166 6.29 8.07 16.89
N SER A 167 6.38 9.00 17.86
CA SER A 167 6.64 8.63 19.26
C SER A 167 5.52 7.76 19.81
N TYR A 168 4.26 8.09 19.51
CA TYR A 168 3.11 7.29 19.87
C TYR A 168 3.11 5.91 19.18
N ALA A 169 3.40 5.86 17.89
CA ALA A 169 3.43 4.59 17.14
C ALA A 169 4.56 3.65 17.57
N HIS A 170 5.59 4.16 18.24
CA HIS A 170 6.72 3.37 18.75
C HIS A 170 6.49 2.86 20.19
N SER A 171 5.53 3.42 20.93
CA SER A 171 5.25 3.05 22.33
C SER A 171 4.37 1.81 22.46
#